data_1ff4282bbf254fda45606934b1b31d03
#
_entry.id   1ff4282bbf254fda45606934b1b31d03
#
_cell.length_a   1.000
_cell.length_b   1.000
_cell.length_c   1.000
_cell.angle_alpha   90.00
_cell.angle_beta   90.00
_cell.angle_gamma   90.00
#
_symmetry.space_group_name_H-M   'P 1'
#
loop_
_entity.id
_entity.type
_entity.pdbx_description
1 polymer ?
#
loop_
_entity_poly.entity_id
_entity_poly.type
_entity_poly.pdbx_seq_one_letter_code
_entity_poly.pdbx_strand_id
1 'polypeptide(L)'
;MWHEFIASLESKLLQLEPHEFWIAASIIAVIAIIAFIRMARWWNHARMIEDVPTSRIRSASQGYVELVGHARMMDGPVIFSPLSKKNCVWYRYKIEEKITSHDSHGRSKTYWKVVKQETSEEIFLLEDETGRCVIDPDDADVITTNKRTWHKRTVSPPRRYTEELILDNEPIYSIGLFKTVTNVERQKHKEQLNHLLREWKNDPNHLLHRFDTDRDGELSLEEWELARLAAKRQVKRELGSMEKLEQLSVLKSSPHKNQGFIISTTPEDELISHYKTRALLAMLAFFISGSFAVWMINTRLGL
;
A
#
# COMPACT_ATOMS: atom_id res chain seq x y z
N MET A 1 -24.64 -39.62 -17.02
CA MET A 1 -23.75 -39.02 -16.02
C MET A 1 -24.11 -37.58 -15.68
N TRP A 2 -24.11 -36.58 -16.58
CA TRP A 2 -24.48 -35.20 -16.26
C TRP A 2 -25.98 -35.04 -15.89
N HIS A 3 -26.90 -35.70 -16.62
CA HIS A 3 -28.32 -35.66 -16.34
C HIS A 3 -28.68 -36.30 -14.99
N GLU A 4 -28.05 -37.40 -14.63
CA GLU A 4 -28.23 -38.06 -13.33
C GLU A 4 -27.71 -37.20 -12.18
N PHE A 5 -26.58 -36.49 -12.38
CA PHE A 5 -26.05 -35.58 -11.40
C PHE A 5 -26.97 -34.38 -11.13
N ILE A 6 -27.52 -33.77 -12.22
CA ILE A 6 -28.49 -32.66 -12.10
C ILE A 6 -29.76 -33.14 -11.39
N ALA A 7 -30.32 -34.27 -11.80
CA ALA A 7 -31.52 -34.84 -11.15
C ALA A 7 -31.31 -35.16 -9.67
N SER A 8 -30.11 -35.64 -9.31
CA SER A 8 -29.75 -35.87 -7.90
C SER A 8 -29.66 -34.57 -7.10
N LEU A 9 -29.15 -33.48 -7.72
CA LEU A 9 -29.09 -32.16 -7.07
C LEU A 9 -30.49 -31.56 -6.93
N GLU A 10 -31.35 -31.67 -7.93
CA GLU A 10 -32.75 -31.22 -7.89
C GLU A 10 -33.54 -31.91 -6.77
N SER A 11 -33.42 -33.22 -6.68
CA SER A 11 -34.11 -33.99 -5.62
C SER A 11 -33.67 -33.59 -4.22
N LYS A 12 -32.37 -33.32 -4.02
CA LYS A 12 -31.83 -32.84 -2.75
C LYS A 12 -32.31 -31.42 -2.43
N LEU A 13 -32.34 -30.50 -3.42
CA LEU A 13 -32.83 -29.15 -3.24
C LEU A 13 -34.32 -29.11 -2.86
N LEU A 14 -35.13 -29.98 -3.43
CA LEU A 14 -36.57 -30.07 -3.11
C LEU A 14 -36.83 -30.65 -1.71
N GLN A 15 -35.90 -31.46 -1.17
CA GLN A 15 -35.96 -32.03 0.17
C GLN A 15 -35.51 -31.08 1.28
N LEU A 16 -34.83 -29.97 0.95
CA LEU A 16 -34.37 -28.99 1.95
C LEU A 16 -35.58 -28.31 2.63
N GLU A 17 -35.45 -28.10 3.94
CA GLU A 17 -36.39 -27.27 4.69
C GLU A 17 -36.41 -25.84 4.12
N PRO A 18 -37.55 -25.12 4.13
CA PRO A 18 -37.65 -23.78 3.54
C PRO A 18 -36.62 -22.80 4.08
N HIS A 19 -36.31 -22.86 5.36
CA HIS A 19 -35.34 -21.97 5.98
C HIS A 19 -33.90 -22.28 5.53
N GLU A 20 -33.51 -23.55 5.41
CA GLU A 20 -32.18 -23.97 4.93
C GLU A 20 -31.96 -23.57 3.47
N PHE A 21 -33.00 -23.73 2.64
CA PHE A 21 -32.99 -23.31 1.25
C PHE A 21 -32.70 -21.80 1.12
N TRP A 22 -33.46 -20.96 1.86
CA TRP A 22 -33.27 -19.50 1.77
C TRP A 22 -31.93 -19.03 2.34
N ILE A 23 -31.40 -19.70 3.36
CA ILE A 23 -30.04 -19.43 3.86
C ILE A 23 -29.01 -19.75 2.78
N ALA A 24 -29.10 -20.93 2.15
CA ALA A 24 -28.18 -21.32 1.09
C ALA A 24 -28.26 -20.36 -0.13
N ALA A 25 -29.46 -20.01 -0.57
CA ALA A 25 -29.68 -19.05 -1.66
C ALA A 25 -29.11 -17.67 -1.33
N SER A 26 -29.26 -17.18 -0.12
CA SER A 26 -28.72 -15.91 0.35
C SER A 26 -27.21 -15.92 0.35
N ILE A 27 -26.57 -17.00 0.80
CA ILE A 27 -25.10 -17.13 0.78
C ILE A 27 -24.58 -17.07 -0.65
N ILE A 28 -25.21 -17.80 -1.59
CA ILE A 28 -24.80 -17.80 -3.00
C ILE A 28 -24.98 -16.41 -3.63
N ALA A 29 -26.09 -15.73 -3.32
CA ALA A 29 -26.33 -14.35 -3.78
C ALA A 29 -25.27 -13.39 -3.24
N VAL A 30 -24.88 -13.49 -1.98
CA VAL A 30 -23.79 -12.68 -1.38
C VAL A 30 -22.46 -12.95 -2.08
N ILE A 31 -22.14 -14.23 -2.38
CA ILE A 31 -20.94 -14.59 -3.13
C ILE A 31 -20.96 -13.94 -4.52
N ALA A 32 -22.08 -13.97 -5.23
CA ALA A 32 -22.23 -13.34 -6.54
C ALA A 32 -22.02 -11.82 -6.45
N ILE A 33 -22.60 -11.15 -5.47
CA ILE A 33 -22.42 -9.71 -5.24
C ILE A 33 -20.95 -9.37 -4.95
N ILE A 34 -20.28 -10.14 -4.10
CA ILE A 34 -18.86 -9.95 -3.79
C ILE A 34 -18.01 -10.15 -5.04
N ALA A 35 -18.30 -11.19 -5.84
CA ALA A 35 -17.59 -11.46 -7.09
C ALA A 35 -17.77 -10.31 -8.09
N PHE A 36 -18.97 -9.76 -8.23
CA PHE A 36 -19.26 -8.60 -9.09
C PHE A 36 -18.47 -7.35 -8.64
N ILE A 37 -18.50 -7.03 -7.35
CA ILE A 37 -17.77 -5.87 -6.80
C ILE A 37 -16.26 -6.02 -7.05
N ARG A 38 -15.70 -7.22 -6.85
CA ARG A 38 -14.29 -7.50 -7.10
C ARG A 38 -13.93 -7.40 -8.58
N MET A 39 -14.77 -7.96 -9.45
CA MET A 39 -14.63 -7.84 -10.90
C MET A 39 -14.57 -6.36 -11.32
N ALA A 40 -15.55 -5.55 -10.89
CA ALA A 40 -15.61 -4.13 -11.23
C ALA A 40 -14.38 -3.37 -10.72
N ARG A 41 -13.92 -3.64 -9.49
CA ARG A 41 -12.71 -3.00 -8.92
C ARG A 41 -11.45 -3.33 -9.71
N TRP A 42 -11.21 -4.62 -10.02
CA TRP A 42 -10.01 -5.03 -10.75
C TRP A 42 -10.04 -4.55 -12.20
N TRP A 43 -11.22 -4.54 -12.82
CA TRP A 43 -11.40 -3.98 -14.16
C TRP A 43 -11.09 -2.49 -14.20
N ASN A 44 -11.60 -1.73 -13.23
CA ASN A 44 -11.33 -0.30 -13.14
C ASN A 44 -9.84 -0.01 -12.87
N HIS A 45 -9.15 -0.84 -12.06
CA HIS A 45 -7.70 -0.71 -11.86
C HIS A 45 -6.91 -0.97 -13.16
N ALA A 46 -7.27 -2.03 -13.90
CA ALA A 46 -6.63 -2.30 -15.19
C ALA A 46 -6.81 -1.15 -16.18
N ARG A 47 -8.04 -0.60 -16.28
CA ARG A 47 -8.32 0.53 -17.17
C ARG A 47 -7.60 1.80 -16.75
N MET A 48 -7.54 2.08 -15.45
CA MET A 48 -6.85 3.27 -14.94
C MET A 48 -5.36 3.26 -15.33
N ILE A 49 -4.74 2.09 -15.38
CA ILE A 49 -3.36 1.94 -15.83
C ILE A 49 -3.27 2.11 -17.36
N GLU A 50 -4.15 1.48 -18.14
CA GLU A 50 -4.13 1.53 -19.61
C GLU A 50 -4.48 2.92 -20.20
N ASP A 51 -5.31 3.71 -19.50
CA ASP A 51 -5.84 4.96 -20.05
C ASP A 51 -4.88 6.17 -19.84
N VAL A 52 -3.80 6.02 -19.07
CA VAL A 52 -2.85 7.11 -18.80
C VAL A 52 -1.57 6.90 -19.63
N PRO A 53 -1.25 7.80 -20.55
CA PRO A 53 -0.05 7.65 -21.36
C PRO A 53 1.21 7.89 -20.54
N THR A 54 2.22 7.03 -20.76
CA THR A 54 3.54 7.17 -20.16
C THR A 54 4.17 8.51 -20.53
N SER A 55 4.60 9.25 -19.56
CA SER A 55 5.26 10.53 -19.72
C SER A 55 6.74 10.45 -19.31
N ARG A 56 7.57 11.29 -19.92
CA ARG A 56 8.94 11.51 -19.44
C ARG A 56 8.94 12.62 -18.39
N ILE A 57 9.76 12.50 -17.35
CA ILE A 57 9.76 13.41 -16.20
C ILE A 57 9.90 14.87 -16.63
N ARG A 58 10.80 15.17 -17.57
CA ARG A 58 11.05 16.54 -18.04
C ARG A 58 9.86 17.16 -18.79
N SER A 59 9.07 16.35 -19.47
CA SER A 59 7.93 16.81 -20.29
C SER A 59 6.57 16.47 -19.68
N ALA A 60 6.55 15.88 -18.49
CA ALA A 60 5.31 15.52 -17.81
C ALA A 60 4.46 16.77 -17.52
N SER A 61 3.20 16.71 -17.93
CA SER A 61 2.25 17.78 -17.67
C SER A 61 1.80 17.75 -16.20
N GLN A 62 1.40 18.93 -15.69
CA GLN A 62 0.78 18.99 -14.36
C GLN A 62 -0.53 18.19 -14.36
N GLY A 63 -0.72 17.37 -13.32
CA GLY A 63 -1.93 16.56 -13.21
C GLY A 63 -1.62 15.07 -13.00
N TYR A 64 -2.56 14.23 -13.35
CA TYR A 64 -2.44 12.79 -13.17
C TYR A 64 -1.67 12.19 -14.34
N VAL A 65 -0.51 11.60 -14.06
CA VAL A 65 0.43 11.09 -15.06
C VAL A 65 1.02 9.75 -14.64
N GLU A 66 1.53 9.07 -15.64
CA GLU A 66 2.33 7.86 -15.52
C GLU A 66 3.80 8.17 -15.79
N LEU A 67 4.68 7.67 -14.93
CA LEU A 67 6.13 7.80 -15.03
C LEU A 67 6.81 6.44 -14.88
N VAL A 68 7.82 6.19 -15.70
CA VAL A 68 8.68 5.00 -15.63
C VAL A 68 10.12 5.44 -15.48
N GLY A 69 10.86 4.77 -14.60
CA GLY A 69 12.27 5.09 -14.35
C GLY A 69 12.87 4.18 -13.28
N HIS A 70 13.94 4.62 -12.66
CA HIS A 70 14.62 3.88 -11.60
C HIS A 70 14.46 4.59 -10.25
N ALA A 71 14.19 3.81 -9.22
CA ALA A 71 14.16 4.30 -7.85
C ALA A 71 15.56 4.72 -7.40
N ARG A 72 15.70 5.92 -6.81
CA ARG A 72 16.96 6.43 -6.30
C ARG A 72 16.81 6.95 -4.88
N MET A 73 17.84 6.74 -4.07
CA MET A 73 17.90 7.36 -2.76
C MET A 73 17.97 8.88 -2.87
N MET A 74 17.30 9.56 -1.93
CA MET A 74 17.52 10.99 -1.72
C MET A 74 18.91 11.22 -1.13
N ASP A 75 19.48 12.39 -1.39
CA ASP A 75 20.68 12.84 -0.67
C ASP A 75 20.36 12.92 0.84
N GLY A 76 21.11 12.18 1.63
CA GLY A 76 20.90 12.12 3.08
C GLY A 76 21.29 10.77 3.69
N PRO A 77 20.85 10.49 4.92
CA PRO A 77 21.13 9.20 5.55
C PRO A 77 20.49 8.05 4.79
N VAL A 78 21.24 6.97 4.65
CA VAL A 78 20.78 5.76 3.98
C VAL A 78 19.62 5.13 4.76
N ILE A 79 18.57 4.73 4.06
CA ILE A 79 17.43 4.05 4.65
C ILE A 79 17.71 2.55 4.71
N PHE A 80 17.56 1.97 5.90
CA PHE A 80 17.70 0.54 6.11
C PHE A 80 16.37 -0.07 6.49
N SER A 81 16.04 -1.21 5.89
CA SER A 81 14.90 -1.98 6.35
C SER A 81 15.09 -2.45 7.81
N PRO A 82 14.08 -2.29 8.68
CA PRO A 82 14.18 -2.66 10.09
C PRO A 82 14.43 -4.16 10.34
N LEU A 83 13.96 -5.04 9.44
CA LEU A 83 14.05 -6.49 9.62
C LEU A 83 15.33 -7.09 9.04
N SER A 84 15.61 -6.84 7.76
CA SER A 84 16.75 -7.42 7.05
C SER A 84 18.01 -6.57 7.08
N LYS A 85 17.91 -5.30 7.51
CA LYS A 85 19.01 -4.32 7.48
C LYS A 85 19.56 -4.05 6.09
N LYS A 86 18.77 -4.31 5.04
CA LYS A 86 19.12 -3.99 3.67
C LYS A 86 18.90 -2.52 3.37
N ASN A 87 19.78 -1.94 2.56
CA ASN A 87 19.58 -0.62 1.99
C ASN A 87 18.37 -0.66 1.05
N CYS A 88 17.48 0.31 1.19
CA CYS A 88 16.27 0.41 0.37
C CYS A 88 15.83 1.88 0.29
N VAL A 89 15.04 2.20 -0.71
CA VAL A 89 14.40 3.51 -0.84
C VAL A 89 13.04 3.53 -0.13
N TRP A 90 12.42 2.36 0.00
CA TRP A 90 11.15 2.19 0.68
C TRP A 90 11.04 0.78 1.26
N TYR A 91 10.34 0.65 2.40
CA TYR A 91 10.04 -0.64 3.02
C TYR A 91 8.63 -0.68 3.61
N ARG A 92 8.09 -1.88 3.68
CA ARG A 92 6.92 -2.23 4.49
C ARG A 92 7.18 -3.57 5.15
N TYR A 93 6.90 -3.67 6.45
CA TYR A 93 7.03 -4.94 7.13
C TYR A 93 5.85 -5.23 8.07
N LYS A 94 5.68 -6.52 8.32
CA LYS A 94 4.67 -7.05 9.23
C LYS A 94 5.25 -8.19 10.05
N ILE A 95 5.01 -8.16 11.36
CA ILE A 95 5.36 -9.21 12.30
C ILE A 95 4.07 -9.78 12.86
N GLU A 96 3.91 -11.09 12.75
CA GLU A 96 2.73 -11.81 13.21
C GLU A 96 3.16 -12.90 14.20
N GLU A 97 2.36 -13.08 15.26
CA GLU A 97 2.52 -14.15 16.25
C GLU A 97 1.47 -15.23 16.06
N LYS A 98 1.90 -16.48 16.23
CA LYS A 98 1.02 -17.63 16.18
C LYS A 98 0.30 -17.79 17.52
N ILE A 99 -1.01 -17.54 17.56
CA ILE A 99 -1.84 -17.70 18.74
C ILE A 99 -2.64 -18.99 18.60
N THR A 100 -2.62 -19.82 19.64
CA THR A 100 -3.47 -20.99 19.77
C THR A 100 -4.51 -20.70 20.85
N SER A 101 -5.77 -20.63 20.45
CA SER A 101 -6.90 -20.50 21.35
C SER A 101 -7.60 -21.84 21.51
N HIS A 102 -8.02 -22.17 22.72
CA HIS A 102 -8.82 -23.34 23.01
C HIS A 102 -10.28 -22.89 23.23
N ASP A 103 -11.17 -23.51 22.53
CA ASP A 103 -12.60 -23.30 22.72
C ASP A 103 -13.10 -24.10 23.94
N SER A 104 -14.26 -23.73 24.49
CA SER A 104 -14.91 -24.39 25.61
C SER A 104 -15.17 -25.90 25.39
N HIS A 105 -15.13 -26.39 24.17
CA HIS A 105 -15.25 -27.79 23.76
C HIS A 105 -13.89 -28.50 23.57
N GLY A 106 -12.78 -27.88 23.99
CA GLY A 106 -11.41 -28.43 23.86
C GLY A 106 -10.83 -28.43 22.45
N ARG A 107 -11.49 -27.78 21.48
CA ARG A 107 -10.96 -27.64 20.11
C ARG A 107 -9.92 -26.55 20.06
N SER A 108 -8.73 -26.86 19.56
CA SER A 108 -7.63 -25.92 19.37
C SER A 108 -7.79 -25.20 18.03
N LYS A 109 -7.90 -23.86 18.05
CA LYS A 109 -7.89 -23.03 16.86
C LYS A 109 -6.62 -22.17 16.85
N THR A 110 -5.87 -22.28 15.77
CA THR A 110 -4.62 -21.54 15.60
C THR A 110 -4.78 -20.46 14.53
N TYR A 111 -4.36 -19.24 14.84
CA TYR A 111 -4.36 -18.11 13.90
C TYR A 111 -3.14 -17.23 14.08
N TRP A 112 -2.83 -16.40 13.07
CA TRP A 112 -1.75 -15.43 13.12
C TRP A 112 -2.32 -14.06 13.46
N LYS A 113 -1.78 -13.45 14.52
CA LYS A 113 -2.14 -12.10 14.96
C LYS A 113 -1.03 -11.13 14.61
N VAL A 114 -1.37 -10.02 13.97
CA VAL A 114 -0.40 -8.93 13.71
C VAL A 114 -0.02 -8.28 15.03
N VAL A 115 1.28 -8.23 15.32
CA VAL A 115 1.86 -7.61 16.52
C VAL A 115 2.49 -6.27 16.18
N LYS A 116 3.15 -6.20 15.04
CA LYS A 116 3.77 -4.98 14.55
C LYS A 116 3.70 -4.92 13.04
N GLN A 117 3.36 -3.74 12.52
CA GLN A 117 3.47 -3.42 11.11
C GLN A 117 3.89 -1.96 10.96
N GLU A 118 4.68 -1.70 9.92
CA GLU A 118 5.17 -0.35 9.64
C GLU A 118 5.44 -0.23 8.16
N THR A 119 5.18 0.94 7.62
CA THR A 119 5.47 1.31 6.25
C THR A 119 6.34 2.55 6.28
N SER A 120 7.36 2.60 5.43
CA SER A 120 8.22 3.77 5.29
C SER A 120 7.41 4.95 4.73
N GLU A 121 7.51 6.09 5.40
CA GLU A 121 6.99 7.39 4.92
C GLU A 121 8.09 8.21 4.21
N GLU A 122 9.27 7.60 4.01
CA GLU A 122 10.42 8.31 3.42
C GLU A 122 10.22 8.51 1.92
N ILE A 123 10.42 9.74 1.48
CA ILE A 123 10.41 10.08 0.07
C ILE A 123 11.68 9.59 -0.60
N PHE A 124 11.58 9.27 -1.89
CA PHE A 124 12.71 8.86 -2.71
C PHE A 124 12.61 9.50 -4.10
N LEU A 125 13.59 9.30 -4.95
CA LEU A 125 13.61 9.83 -6.31
C LEU A 125 13.20 8.76 -7.31
N LEU A 126 12.47 9.16 -8.33
CA LEU A 126 12.32 8.46 -9.60
C LEU A 126 13.23 9.19 -10.61
N GLU A 127 14.12 8.46 -11.24
CA GLU A 127 15.03 8.96 -12.25
C GLU A 127 14.77 8.28 -13.59
N ASP A 128 14.55 9.07 -14.64
CA ASP A 128 14.53 8.61 -16.01
C ASP A 128 15.69 9.26 -16.81
N GLU A 129 15.77 8.98 -18.12
CA GLU A 129 16.77 9.57 -19.00
C GLU A 129 16.67 11.10 -19.11
N THR A 130 15.55 11.70 -18.72
CA THR A 130 15.26 13.11 -18.92
C THR A 130 15.35 13.95 -17.67
N GLY A 131 15.26 13.35 -16.49
CA GLY A 131 15.29 14.09 -15.24
C GLY A 131 14.97 13.27 -13.99
N ARG A 132 14.67 13.98 -12.89
CA ARG A 132 14.36 13.41 -11.59
C ARG A 132 13.04 13.96 -11.07
N CYS A 133 12.24 13.10 -10.46
CA CYS A 133 11.01 13.43 -9.77
C CYS A 133 11.03 12.85 -8.36
N VAL A 134 10.56 13.60 -7.38
CA VAL A 134 10.37 13.06 -6.03
C VAL A 134 9.10 12.24 -5.99
N ILE A 135 9.19 11.05 -5.41
CA ILE A 135 8.05 10.22 -5.05
C ILE A 135 7.77 10.39 -3.56
N ASP A 136 6.56 10.82 -3.25
CA ASP A 136 6.02 10.86 -1.90
C ASP A 136 5.08 9.66 -1.77
N PRO A 137 5.52 8.55 -1.12
CA PRO A 137 4.79 7.28 -1.16
C PRO A 137 3.56 7.22 -0.25
N ASP A 138 3.20 8.32 0.39
CA ASP A 138 2.03 8.38 1.26
C ASP A 138 0.76 8.06 0.47
N ASP A 139 -0.05 7.16 1.03
CA ASP A 139 -1.28 6.63 0.40
C ASP A 139 -1.07 5.87 -0.92
N ALA A 140 0.17 5.49 -1.25
CA ALA A 140 0.45 4.67 -2.42
C ALA A 140 0.08 3.21 -2.22
N ASP A 141 -0.51 2.60 -3.25
CA ASP A 141 -0.58 1.14 -3.37
C ASP A 141 0.75 0.63 -3.94
N VAL A 142 1.63 0.19 -3.02
CA VAL A 142 2.96 -0.28 -3.41
C VAL A 142 2.96 -1.77 -3.68
N ILE A 143 3.34 -2.13 -4.91
CA ILE A 143 3.44 -3.49 -5.41
C ILE A 143 4.91 -3.78 -5.72
N THR A 144 5.53 -4.67 -4.97
CA THR A 144 6.95 -5.02 -5.16
C THR A 144 7.17 -6.50 -5.32
N THR A 145 8.11 -6.86 -6.18
CA THR A 145 8.61 -8.23 -6.36
C THR A 145 9.54 -8.66 -5.23
N ASN A 146 10.15 -7.71 -4.51
CA ASN A 146 11.05 -7.96 -3.38
C ASN A 146 10.28 -8.21 -2.08
N LYS A 147 9.46 -9.25 -2.09
CA LYS A 147 8.70 -9.71 -0.93
C LYS A 147 9.33 -10.96 -0.34
N ARG A 148 9.64 -10.93 0.94
CA ARG A 148 10.19 -12.07 1.68
C ARG A 148 9.33 -12.38 2.90
N THR A 149 9.08 -13.67 3.13
CA THR A 149 8.40 -14.15 4.34
C THR A 149 9.22 -15.25 4.97
N TRP A 150 9.47 -15.15 6.28
CA TRP A 150 10.18 -16.19 7.02
C TRP A 150 9.59 -16.37 8.42
N HIS A 151 9.92 -17.51 9.03
CA HIS A 151 9.39 -17.90 10.33
C HIS A 151 10.53 -18.10 11.32
N LYS A 152 10.38 -17.55 12.53
CA LYS A 152 11.24 -17.90 13.68
C LYS A 152 10.42 -18.74 14.64
N ARG A 153 10.75 -20.04 14.68
CA ARG A 153 10.12 -21.03 15.59
C ARG A 153 10.80 -21.09 16.95
N THR A 154 12.02 -20.57 17.05
CA THR A 154 12.83 -20.53 18.29
C THR A 154 12.33 -19.51 19.31
N VAL A 155 11.42 -18.62 18.93
CA VAL A 155 10.78 -17.63 19.80
C VAL A 155 9.41 -18.14 20.21
N SER A 156 9.06 -18.00 21.48
CA SER A 156 7.72 -18.34 21.99
C SER A 156 6.95 -17.07 22.30
N PRO A 157 5.79 -16.83 21.66
CA PRO A 157 5.17 -17.63 20.60
C PRO A 157 5.92 -17.55 19.26
N PRO A 158 5.74 -18.55 18.36
CA PRO A 158 6.35 -18.52 17.04
C PRO A 158 5.92 -17.31 16.24
N ARG A 159 6.88 -16.69 15.50
CA ARG A 159 6.64 -15.46 14.73
C ARG A 159 6.84 -15.67 13.25
N ARG A 160 6.00 -15.00 12.47
CA ARG A 160 6.12 -14.85 11.03
C ARG A 160 6.46 -13.39 10.70
N TYR A 161 7.50 -13.21 9.92
CA TYR A 161 7.99 -11.92 9.46
C TYR A 161 7.72 -11.82 7.97
N THR A 162 7.11 -10.74 7.55
CA THR A 162 6.94 -10.41 6.13
C THR A 162 7.55 -9.05 5.89
N GLU A 163 8.36 -8.93 4.86
CA GLU A 163 9.05 -7.71 4.46
C GLU A 163 8.89 -7.49 2.96
N GLU A 164 8.65 -6.27 2.58
CA GLU A 164 8.52 -5.80 1.21
C GLU A 164 9.42 -4.59 1.04
N LEU A 165 10.22 -4.55 -0.01
CA LEU A 165 11.24 -3.53 -0.25
C LEU A 165 11.15 -2.99 -1.69
N ILE A 166 11.51 -1.70 -1.86
CA ILE A 166 11.98 -1.16 -3.13
C ILE A 166 13.45 -0.82 -2.93
N LEU A 167 14.30 -1.39 -3.77
CA LEU A 167 15.75 -1.22 -3.67
C LEU A 167 16.21 0.02 -4.48
N ASP A 168 17.40 0.51 -4.14
CA ASP A 168 18.03 1.54 -4.95
C ASP A 168 18.36 1.00 -6.35
N ASN A 169 18.16 1.83 -7.36
CA ASN A 169 18.34 1.49 -8.78
C ASN A 169 17.37 0.42 -9.32
N GLU A 170 16.30 0.11 -8.61
CA GLU A 170 15.27 -0.79 -9.09
C GLU A 170 14.36 -0.09 -10.11
N PRO A 171 14.02 -0.72 -11.25
CA PRO A 171 13.05 -0.16 -12.18
C PRO A 171 11.69 -0.08 -11.51
N ILE A 172 11.04 1.07 -11.58
CA ILE A 172 9.71 1.29 -11.07
C ILE A 172 8.81 1.97 -12.08
N TYR A 173 7.57 1.54 -12.06
CA TYR A 173 6.41 2.12 -12.69
C TYR A 173 5.63 2.90 -11.64
N SER A 174 5.23 4.12 -11.93
CA SER A 174 4.48 4.91 -10.97
C SER A 174 3.42 5.77 -11.65
N ILE A 175 2.19 5.74 -11.13
CA ILE A 175 1.08 6.53 -11.62
C ILE A 175 0.49 7.34 -10.46
N GLY A 176 0.37 8.67 -10.63
CA GLY A 176 -0.07 9.55 -9.57
C GLY A 176 -0.23 11.00 -9.99
N LEU A 177 -0.45 11.88 -9.04
CA LEU A 177 -0.57 13.32 -9.26
C LEU A 177 0.80 13.98 -9.32
N PHE A 178 1.19 14.41 -10.52
CA PHE A 178 2.42 15.14 -10.77
C PHE A 178 2.24 16.64 -10.56
N LYS A 179 3.10 17.23 -9.75
CA LYS A 179 3.13 18.68 -9.50
C LYS A 179 4.56 19.19 -9.48
N THR A 180 4.80 20.34 -10.08
CA THR A 180 6.04 21.07 -9.91
C THR A 180 5.89 22.08 -8.79
N VAL A 181 6.81 22.03 -7.82
CA VAL A 181 6.79 22.93 -6.67
C VAL A 181 7.44 24.24 -7.04
N THR A 182 6.74 25.31 -6.81
CA THR A 182 7.20 26.68 -7.09
C THR A 182 8.02 27.26 -5.94
N ASN A 183 8.80 28.30 -6.23
CA ASN A 183 9.60 29.01 -5.22
C ASN A 183 8.75 29.54 -4.03
N VAL A 184 7.46 29.83 -4.24
CA VAL A 184 6.54 30.31 -3.19
C VAL A 184 6.26 29.22 -2.15
N GLU A 185 6.09 27.98 -2.59
CA GLU A 185 5.89 26.83 -1.66
C GLU A 185 7.17 26.53 -0.89
N ARG A 186 8.33 26.70 -1.53
CA ARG A 186 9.65 26.57 -0.90
C ARG A 186 9.88 27.61 0.21
N GLN A 187 9.41 28.84 -0.03
CA GLN A 187 9.56 29.90 0.95
C GLN A 187 8.70 29.68 2.19
N LYS A 188 7.47 29.16 2.01
CA LYS A 188 6.61 28.71 3.11
C LYS A 188 7.27 27.61 3.94
N HIS A 189 7.92 26.64 3.30
CA HIS A 189 8.68 25.57 3.96
C HIS A 189 9.79 26.12 4.86
N LYS A 190 10.56 27.06 4.35
CA LYS A 190 11.66 27.71 5.09
C LYS A 190 11.14 28.54 6.27
N GLU A 191 10.03 29.21 6.08
CA GLU A 191 9.34 29.99 7.14
C GLU A 191 8.82 29.08 8.25
N GLN A 192 8.20 27.95 7.91
CA GLN A 192 7.68 26.99 8.90
C GLN A 192 8.81 26.27 9.65
N LEU A 193 9.90 25.91 8.98
CA LEU A 193 11.09 25.37 9.65
C LEU A 193 11.66 26.37 10.67
N ASN A 194 11.79 27.63 10.25
CA ASN A 194 12.27 28.69 11.14
C ASN A 194 11.31 28.95 12.32
N HIS A 195 10.00 28.85 12.07
CA HIS A 195 8.98 28.96 13.12
C HIS A 195 9.10 27.82 14.13
N LEU A 196 9.17 26.58 13.68
CA LEU A 196 9.32 25.40 14.52
C LEU A 196 10.61 25.44 15.36
N LEU A 197 11.72 25.83 14.74
CA LEU A 197 12.99 25.96 15.46
C LEU A 197 12.96 27.09 16.49
N ARG A 198 12.20 28.17 16.25
CA ARG A 198 11.98 29.23 17.24
C ARG A 198 11.10 28.75 18.40
N GLU A 199 10.02 28.02 18.12
CA GLU A 199 9.18 27.41 19.17
C GLU A 199 10.01 26.48 20.07
N TRP A 200 10.82 25.63 19.49
CA TRP A 200 11.68 24.74 20.25
C TRP A 200 12.72 25.50 21.10
N LYS A 201 13.28 26.59 20.58
CA LYS A 201 14.20 27.46 21.36
C LYS A 201 13.51 28.17 22.54
N ASN A 202 12.21 28.41 22.41
CA ASN A 202 11.43 29.06 23.50
C ASN A 202 11.07 28.07 24.62
N ASP A 203 11.24 26.75 24.41
CA ASP A 203 11.13 25.72 25.45
C ASP A 203 12.45 24.92 25.56
N PRO A 204 13.46 25.48 26.26
CA PRO A 204 14.77 24.84 26.44
C PRO A 204 14.69 23.48 27.15
N ASN A 205 13.78 23.32 28.10
CA ASN A 205 13.64 22.08 28.87
C ASN A 205 13.16 20.91 27.96
N HIS A 206 12.20 21.16 27.09
CA HIS A 206 11.75 20.17 26.11
C HIS A 206 12.85 19.81 25.13
N LEU A 207 13.65 20.77 24.72
CA LEU A 207 14.72 20.61 23.74
C LEU A 207 15.88 19.79 24.35
N LEU A 208 16.32 20.10 25.55
CA LEU A 208 17.32 19.34 26.32
C LEU A 208 16.84 17.91 26.57
N HIS A 209 15.62 17.72 27.08
CA HIS A 209 15.08 16.37 27.34
C HIS A 209 15.10 15.47 26.11
N ARG A 210 15.00 16.05 24.93
CA ARG A 210 14.87 15.30 23.65
C ARG A 210 16.19 15.08 22.92
N PHE A 211 17.15 16.00 23.06
CA PHE A 211 18.35 16.02 22.23
C PHE A 211 19.67 16.07 23.02
N ASP A 212 19.66 16.41 24.29
CA ASP A 212 20.83 16.33 25.19
C ASP A 212 21.12 14.84 25.43
N THR A 213 22.11 14.32 24.75
CA THR A 213 22.45 12.87 24.76
C THR A 213 23.39 12.55 25.90
N ASP A 214 24.33 13.48 26.24
CA ASP A 214 25.33 13.32 27.28
C ASP A 214 24.88 13.86 28.63
N ARG A 215 23.73 14.55 28.67
CA ARG A 215 23.06 15.10 29.86
C ARG A 215 23.90 16.12 30.64
N ASP A 216 24.66 16.92 29.89
CA ASP A 216 25.45 17.99 30.46
C ASP A 216 24.64 19.27 30.73
N GLY A 217 23.37 19.32 30.24
CA GLY A 217 22.44 20.45 30.43
C GLY A 217 22.62 21.55 29.42
N GLU A 218 23.50 21.37 28.44
CA GLU A 218 23.70 22.28 27.31
C GLU A 218 23.53 21.50 26.00
N LEU A 219 23.23 22.18 24.91
CA LEU A 219 23.17 21.56 23.59
C LEU A 219 24.47 21.82 22.87
N SER A 220 25.28 20.80 22.69
CA SER A 220 26.45 20.80 21.85
C SER A 220 26.09 21.09 20.39
N LEU A 221 27.10 21.43 19.59
CA LEU A 221 26.89 21.70 18.16
C LEU A 221 26.33 20.46 17.42
N GLU A 222 26.77 19.28 17.80
CA GLU A 222 26.35 18.00 17.22
C GLU A 222 24.90 17.68 17.58
N GLU A 223 24.48 17.90 18.83
CA GLU A 223 23.11 17.71 19.29
C GLU A 223 22.16 18.75 18.72
N TRP A 224 22.64 19.98 18.53
CA TRP A 224 21.89 21.00 17.81
C TRP A 224 21.65 20.62 16.33
N GLU A 225 22.62 19.98 15.66
CA GLU A 225 22.43 19.45 14.32
C GLU A 225 21.39 18.31 14.28
N LEU A 226 21.38 17.45 15.31
CA LEU A 226 20.33 16.41 15.46
C LEU A 226 18.96 17.04 15.66
N ALA A 227 18.83 18.05 16.50
CA ALA A 227 17.59 18.79 16.70
C ALA A 227 17.11 19.45 15.39
N ARG A 228 18.04 20.05 14.64
CA ARG A 228 17.76 20.66 13.35
C ARG A 228 17.31 19.64 12.31
N LEU A 229 17.91 18.45 12.28
CA LEU A 229 17.51 17.36 11.42
C LEU A 229 16.11 16.83 11.80
N ALA A 230 15.81 16.73 13.10
CA ALA A 230 14.49 16.33 13.57
C ALA A 230 13.42 17.36 13.20
N ALA A 231 13.71 18.66 13.37
CA ALA A 231 12.81 19.73 12.93
C ALA A 231 12.57 19.70 11.42
N LYS A 232 13.62 19.47 10.62
CA LYS A 232 13.50 19.27 9.18
C LYS A 232 12.61 18.07 8.84
N ARG A 233 12.75 16.95 9.55
CA ARG A 233 11.89 15.77 9.36
C ARG A 233 10.44 16.04 9.73
N GLN A 234 10.20 16.80 10.81
CA GLN A 234 8.85 17.15 11.23
C GLN A 234 8.15 18.07 10.21
N VAL A 235 8.82 19.15 9.79
CA VAL A 235 8.31 20.05 8.74
C VAL A 235 8.11 19.29 7.43
N LYS A 236 9.00 18.33 7.14
CA LYS A 236 8.89 17.44 6.00
C LYS A 236 7.63 16.57 6.04
N ARG A 237 7.28 16.01 7.19
CA ARG A 237 6.03 15.26 7.38
C ARG A 237 4.80 16.13 7.21
N GLU A 238 4.84 17.36 7.71
CA GLU A 238 3.71 18.30 7.68
C GLU A 238 3.49 18.93 6.30
N LEU A 239 4.54 19.12 5.51
CA LEU A 239 4.49 19.85 4.25
C LEU A 239 4.95 19.07 3.02
N GLY A 240 5.51 17.84 3.20
CA GLY A 240 6.14 17.12 2.11
C GLY A 240 7.44 17.80 1.65
N SER A 241 8.57 17.23 1.91
CA SER A 241 9.89 17.87 1.85
C SER A 241 10.39 18.22 0.46
N MET A 242 11.03 19.40 0.31
CA MET A 242 11.58 19.86 -0.94
C MET A 242 12.68 20.93 -0.84
N GLU A 243 13.72 20.70 -0.10
CA GLU A 243 14.70 21.78 0.18
C GLU A 243 15.89 21.91 -0.80
N LYS A 244 16.04 21.01 -1.81
CA LYS A 244 17.34 20.97 -2.53
C LYS A 244 17.35 21.08 -4.06
N LEU A 245 16.23 21.26 -4.74
CA LEU A 245 16.21 21.28 -6.22
C LEU A 245 15.55 22.55 -6.75
N GLU A 246 16.17 23.19 -7.78
CA GLU A 246 15.71 24.49 -8.30
C GLU A 246 14.35 24.50 -8.99
N GLN A 247 13.90 23.35 -9.47
CA GLN A 247 12.51 23.05 -9.87
C GLN A 247 12.26 21.59 -9.53
N LEU A 248 11.55 21.32 -8.46
CA LEU A 248 11.28 19.96 -8.05
C LEU A 248 9.89 19.54 -8.47
N SER A 249 9.84 18.51 -9.27
CA SER A 249 8.62 17.81 -9.58
C SER A 249 8.38 16.73 -8.54
N VAL A 250 7.11 16.57 -8.13
CA VAL A 250 6.67 15.59 -7.15
C VAL A 250 5.55 14.79 -7.72
N LEU A 251 5.63 13.48 -7.56
CA LEU A 251 4.54 12.56 -7.79
C LEU A 251 4.00 12.09 -6.44
N LYS A 252 2.70 12.21 -6.24
CA LYS A 252 2.04 11.88 -4.97
C LYS A 252 0.59 11.44 -5.17
N SER A 253 -0.07 11.07 -4.07
CA SER A 253 -1.48 10.74 -4.05
C SER A 253 -2.36 11.91 -4.53
N SER A 254 -3.41 11.59 -5.29
CA SER A 254 -4.41 12.54 -5.73
C SER A 254 -5.53 12.68 -4.67
N PRO A 255 -6.05 13.89 -4.43
CA PRO A 255 -7.22 14.08 -3.56
C PRO A 255 -8.50 13.49 -4.18
N HIS A 256 -8.50 13.16 -5.45
CA HIS A 256 -9.65 12.58 -6.14
C HIS A 256 -9.71 11.07 -5.94
N LYS A 257 -10.80 10.57 -5.32
CA LYS A 257 -10.99 9.14 -4.99
C LYS A 257 -10.90 8.16 -6.18
N ASN A 258 -11.12 8.66 -7.39
CA ASN A 258 -11.08 7.84 -8.61
C ASN A 258 -9.69 7.76 -9.26
N GLN A 259 -8.70 8.49 -8.71
CA GLN A 259 -7.33 8.50 -9.17
C GLN A 259 -6.46 7.80 -8.13
N GLY A 260 -6.18 6.52 -8.34
CA GLY A 260 -5.31 5.75 -7.46
C GLY A 260 -3.86 6.22 -7.57
N PHE A 261 -3.08 6.05 -6.50
CA PHE A 261 -1.63 6.24 -6.54
C PHE A 261 -0.96 4.88 -6.45
N ILE A 262 -0.27 4.47 -7.51
CA ILE A 262 0.35 3.15 -7.63
C ILE A 262 1.85 3.33 -7.82
N ILE A 263 2.64 2.55 -7.09
CA ILE A 263 4.08 2.40 -7.27
C ILE A 263 4.36 0.91 -7.42
N SER A 264 4.95 0.49 -8.54
CA SER A 264 5.19 -0.92 -8.83
C SER A 264 6.61 -1.17 -9.31
N THR A 265 7.24 -2.23 -8.82
CA THR A 265 8.49 -2.76 -9.38
C THR A 265 8.23 -3.78 -10.51
N THR A 266 6.95 -4.10 -10.75
CA THR A 266 6.52 -4.96 -11.85
C THR A 266 6.23 -4.08 -13.07
N PRO A 267 6.66 -4.48 -14.27
CA PRO A 267 6.35 -3.77 -15.50
C PRO A 267 4.84 -3.61 -15.72
N GLU A 268 4.44 -2.54 -16.43
CA GLU A 268 3.05 -2.19 -16.69
C GLU A 268 2.25 -3.35 -17.32
N ASP A 269 2.78 -3.97 -18.37
CA ASP A 269 2.11 -5.06 -19.10
C ASP A 269 1.76 -6.24 -18.19
N GLU A 270 2.67 -6.60 -17.30
CA GLU A 270 2.49 -7.69 -16.35
C GLU A 270 1.46 -7.31 -15.28
N LEU A 271 1.48 -6.06 -14.82
CA LEU A 271 0.53 -5.52 -13.85
C LEU A 271 -0.90 -5.50 -14.42
N ILE A 272 -1.07 -5.00 -15.65
CA ILE A 272 -2.35 -5.00 -16.37
C ILE A 272 -2.86 -6.43 -16.56
N SER A 273 -2.00 -7.34 -17.02
CA SER A 273 -2.34 -8.76 -17.21
C SER A 273 -2.82 -9.39 -15.90
N HIS A 274 -2.18 -9.11 -14.79
CA HIS A 274 -2.56 -9.59 -13.46
C HIS A 274 -3.95 -9.10 -13.04
N TYR A 275 -4.26 -7.83 -13.24
CA TYR A 275 -5.58 -7.28 -12.91
C TYR A 275 -6.66 -7.81 -13.85
N LYS A 276 -6.41 -7.90 -15.16
CA LYS A 276 -7.34 -8.48 -16.14
C LYS A 276 -7.65 -9.95 -15.85
N THR A 277 -6.64 -10.75 -15.52
CA THR A 277 -6.82 -12.16 -15.18
C THR A 277 -7.68 -12.31 -13.92
N ARG A 278 -7.43 -11.51 -12.88
CA ARG A 278 -8.25 -11.52 -11.66
C ARG A 278 -9.68 -11.06 -11.92
N ALA A 279 -9.87 -10.03 -12.75
CA ALA A 279 -11.20 -9.57 -13.16
C ALA A 279 -11.96 -10.66 -13.93
N LEU A 280 -11.30 -11.37 -14.85
CA LEU A 280 -11.88 -12.49 -15.59
C LEU A 280 -12.30 -13.64 -14.67
N LEU A 281 -11.45 -14.02 -13.73
CA LEU A 281 -11.78 -15.07 -12.74
C LEU A 281 -12.97 -14.67 -11.87
N ALA A 282 -13.04 -13.41 -11.43
CA ALA A 282 -14.18 -12.90 -10.68
C ALA A 282 -15.45 -12.84 -11.52
N MET A 283 -15.35 -12.51 -12.81
CA MET A 283 -16.46 -12.55 -13.76
C MET A 283 -17.00 -13.97 -13.94
N LEU A 284 -16.14 -14.96 -14.09
CA LEU A 284 -16.54 -16.36 -14.14
C LEU A 284 -17.23 -16.80 -12.85
N ALA A 285 -16.67 -16.43 -11.69
CA ALA A 285 -17.29 -16.74 -10.40
C ALA A 285 -18.67 -16.09 -10.23
N PHE A 286 -18.84 -14.84 -10.70
CA PHE A 286 -20.14 -14.16 -10.73
C PHE A 286 -21.16 -14.88 -11.60
N PHE A 287 -20.81 -15.25 -12.84
CA PHE A 287 -21.75 -15.94 -13.74
C PHE A 287 -22.10 -17.34 -13.22
N ILE A 288 -21.11 -18.10 -12.70
CA ILE A 288 -21.38 -19.43 -12.13
C ILE A 288 -22.31 -19.34 -10.93
N SER A 289 -21.98 -18.45 -9.96
CA SER A 289 -22.82 -18.32 -8.75
C SER A 289 -24.18 -17.72 -9.05
N GLY A 290 -24.27 -16.74 -9.96
CA GLY A 290 -25.52 -16.13 -10.38
C GLY A 290 -26.43 -17.11 -11.12
N SER A 291 -25.88 -17.84 -12.09
CA SER A 291 -26.66 -18.88 -12.82
C SER A 291 -27.11 -19.99 -11.89
N PHE A 292 -26.27 -20.41 -10.95
CA PHE A 292 -26.61 -21.42 -9.96
C PHE A 292 -27.72 -20.94 -9.02
N ALA A 293 -27.68 -19.69 -8.57
CA ALA A 293 -28.73 -19.10 -7.75
C ALA A 293 -30.07 -19.06 -8.48
N VAL A 294 -30.09 -18.62 -9.75
CA VAL A 294 -31.29 -18.57 -10.58
C VAL A 294 -31.84 -19.98 -10.79
N TRP A 295 -30.99 -20.93 -11.16
CA TRP A 295 -31.39 -22.32 -11.34
C TRP A 295 -32.02 -22.91 -10.06
N MET A 296 -31.39 -22.67 -8.90
CA MET A 296 -31.85 -23.13 -7.61
C MET A 296 -33.24 -22.57 -7.25
N ILE A 297 -33.48 -21.28 -7.52
CA ILE A 297 -34.76 -20.60 -7.29
C ILE A 297 -35.81 -21.14 -8.24
N ASN A 298 -35.51 -21.28 -9.55
CA ASN A 298 -36.46 -21.83 -10.53
C ASN A 298 -36.86 -23.25 -10.21
N THR A 299 -35.92 -24.13 -9.82
CA THR A 299 -36.19 -25.51 -9.40
C THR A 299 -37.13 -25.56 -8.19
N ARG A 300 -36.99 -24.65 -7.20
CA ARG A 300 -37.81 -24.58 -6.01
C ARG A 300 -39.21 -24.03 -6.28
N LEU A 301 -39.34 -23.06 -7.18
CA LEU A 301 -40.61 -22.41 -7.54
C LEU A 301 -41.37 -23.17 -8.63
N GLY A 302 -40.75 -24.17 -9.28
CA GLY A 302 -41.35 -24.93 -10.37
C GLY A 302 -41.52 -24.13 -11.66
N LEU A 303 -40.67 -23.11 -11.88
CA LEU A 303 -40.67 -22.22 -13.04
C LEU A 303 -39.80 -22.78 -14.17
#